data_58fb5a572bafe453bef674a78cf8fae4
#
_entry.id   58fb5a572bafe453bef674a78cf8fae4
#
_cell.length_a   1.000
_cell.length_b   1.000
_cell.length_c   1.000
_cell.angle_alpha   90.00
_cell.angle_beta   90.00
_cell.angle_gamma   90.00
#
_symmetry.space_group_name_H-M   'P 1'
#
loop_
_entity.id
_entity.type
_entity.pdbx_description
1 polymer ?
#
loop_
_entity_poly.entity_id
_entity_poly.type
_entity_poly.pdbx_seq_one_letter_code
_entity_poly.pdbx_strand_id
1 'polypeptide(L)'
;KGVRFDRAYIQSPLCGPSRMSTYTGRYVHSHGASWNNVPLKVGERTMGDHLRKLGMGCWLVGKTHMKADAEGMAQLGLEPDSVIGARVSECGFDVFERDDGMRPEGPDGFYDDGGALKYNEYLRDKGYEGDNPWHDNANSANDGAGNVLSGWFMENSDKPANIIEDDSETP
;
A
#
# COMPACT_ATOMS: atom_id res chain seq x y z
N LYS A 1 21.36 -14.72 8.39
CA LYS A 1 22.44 -13.83 8.85
C LYS A 1 21.92 -12.40 8.73
N GLY A 2 22.04 -11.60 9.79
CA GLY A 2 21.57 -10.22 9.81
C GLY A 2 21.77 -9.60 11.20
N VAL A 3 21.29 -8.36 11.34
CA VAL A 3 21.29 -7.63 12.61
C VAL A 3 19.87 -7.57 13.12
N ARG A 4 19.67 -7.91 14.39
CA ARG A 4 18.41 -7.74 15.09
C ARG A 4 18.50 -6.50 15.98
N PHE A 5 17.53 -5.61 15.84
CA PHE A 5 17.37 -4.43 16.68
C PHE A 5 16.32 -4.73 17.75
N ASP A 6 16.74 -4.84 19.01
CA ASP A 6 15.82 -5.11 20.12
C ASP A 6 15.00 -3.86 20.53
N ARG A 7 15.45 -2.68 20.10
CA ARG A 7 14.76 -1.40 20.34
C ARG A 7 14.74 -0.60 19.04
N ALA A 8 13.66 -0.70 18.30
CA ALA A 8 13.42 0.10 17.10
C ALA A 8 12.13 0.88 17.29
N TYR A 9 12.17 2.18 17.04
CA TYR A 9 11.05 3.10 17.24
C TYR A 9 10.69 3.78 15.91
N ILE A 10 9.41 3.79 15.60
CA ILE A 10 8.87 4.49 14.44
C ILE A 10 8.52 5.94 14.79
N GLN A 11 8.49 6.82 13.78
CA GLN A 11 8.22 8.23 13.95
C GLN A 11 6.75 8.57 14.16
N SER A 12 5.86 7.65 13.83
CA SER A 12 4.42 7.79 14.00
C SER A 12 3.78 6.41 14.13
N PRO A 13 2.74 6.24 14.97
CA PRO A 13 1.98 4.99 15.04
C PRO A 13 1.05 4.78 13.83
N LEU A 14 0.91 5.78 12.94
CA LEU A 14 0.11 5.70 11.73
C LEU A 14 0.96 5.26 10.54
N CYS A 15 0.38 4.41 9.68
CA CYS A 15 1.08 3.81 8.55
C CYS A 15 1.58 4.83 7.53
N GLY A 16 0.78 5.77 7.07
CA GLY A 16 1.19 6.80 6.11
C GLY A 16 2.37 7.64 6.62
N PRO A 17 2.23 8.39 7.72
CA PRO A 17 3.32 9.21 8.26
C PRO A 17 4.59 8.42 8.59
N SER A 18 4.45 7.21 9.15
CA SER A 18 5.60 6.35 9.45
C SER A 18 6.35 5.92 8.19
N ARG A 19 5.61 5.52 7.15
CA ARG A 19 6.20 5.12 5.86
C ARG A 19 6.87 6.29 5.16
N MET A 20 6.22 7.48 5.14
CA MET A 20 6.82 8.68 4.56
C MET A 20 8.12 9.07 5.29
N SER A 21 8.16 8.94 6.63
CA SER A 21 9.39 9.12 7.39
C SER A 21 10.49 8.12 7.00
N THR A 22 10.12 6.86 6.79
CA THR A 22 11.05 5.81 6.36
C THR A 22 11.60 6.10 4.94
N TYR A 23 10.73 6.47 4.02
CA TYR A 23 11.12 6.68 2.62
C TYR A 23 11.92 7.97 2.41
N THR A 24 11.67 9.01 3.22
CA THR A 24 12.38 10.29 3.13
C THR A 24 13.59 10.40 4.05
N GLY A 25 13.68 9.56 5.07
CA GLY A 25 14.66 9.69 6.15
C GLY A 25 14.43 10.92 7.04
N ARG A 26 13.22 11.49 7.05
CA ARG A 26 12.88 12.74 7.74
C ARG A 26 11.79 12.54 8.79
N TYR A 27 11.73 13.44 9.75
CA TYR A 27 10.65 13.46 10.72
C TYR A 27 9.32 13.94 10.12
N VAL A 28 8.19 13.50 10.67
CA VAL A 28 6.85 13.85 10.20
C VAL A 28 6.65 15.35 10.04
N HIS A 29 7.09 16.15 11.03
CA HIS A 29 6.98 17.61 10.95
C HIS A 29 7.82 18.24 9.82
N SER A 30 8.82 17.53 9.32
CA SER A 30 9.71 18.02 8.26
C SER A 30 9.19 17.70 6.86
N HIS A 31 8.57 16.52 6.65
CA HIS A 31 8.02 16.15 5.35
C HIS A 31 6.51 16.49 5.23
N GLY A 32 5.83 16.80 6.32
CA GLY A 32 4.47 17.31 6.35
C GLY A 32 3.35 16.30 6.12
N ALA A 33 3.64 15.07 5.71
CA ALA A 33 2.63 14.03 5.56
C ALA A 33 2.23 13.46 6.93
N SER A 34 1.37 14.19 7.64
CA SER A 34 1.06 13.99 9.07
C SER A 34 -0.08 12.98 9.33
N TRP A 35 -0.78 12.54 8.30
CA TRP A 35 -1.88 11.60 8.37
C TRP A 35 -1.95 10.72 7.11
N ASN A 36 -2.71 9.62 7.14
CA ASN A 36 -2.81 8.68 6.03
C ASN A 36 -3.27 9.30 4.70
N ASN A 37 -4.11 10.34 4.76
CA ASN A 37 -4.64 11.02 3.58
C ASN A 37 -3.95 12.35 3.27
N VAL A 38 -2.86 12.68 3.97
CA VAL A 38 -2.04 13.85 3.68
C VAL A 38 -0.89 13.43 2.78
N PRO A 39 -0.83 13.94 1.53
CA PRO A 39 0.17 13.50 0.58
C PRO A 39 1.58 13.96 0.97
N LEU A 40 2.57 13.17 0.58
CA LEU A 40 3.95 13.64 0.49
C LEU A 40 4.02 14.64 -0.68
N LYS A 41 4.49 15.85 -0.42
CA LYS A 41 4.51 16.91 -1.44
C LYS A 41 5.48 16.60 -2.56
N VAL A 42 5.10 16.95 -3.79
CA VAL A 42 5.99 16.85 -4.96
C VAL A 42 7.28 17.66 -4.70
N GLY A 43 8.41 17.03 -4.99
CA GLY A 43 9.73 17.62 -4.71
C GLY A 43 10.39 17.12 -3.42
N GLU A 44 9.65 16.48 -2.54
CA GLU A 44 10.24 15.76 -1.42
C GLU A 44 11.01 14.53 -1.95
N ARG A 45 12.31 14.50 -1.64
CA ARG A 45 13.17 13.41 -2.11
C ARG A 45 13.05 12.20 -1.21
N THR A 46 12.95 11.05 -1.84
CA THR A 46 12.86 9.76 -1.18
C THR A 46 14.08 8.90 -1.42
N MET A 47 14.17 7.77 -0.74
CA MET A 47 15.24 6.80 -0.97
C MET A 47 15.29 6.35 -2.44
N GLY A 48 14.15 6.21 -3.13
CA GLY A 48 14.09 5.88 -4.54
C GLY A 48 14.82 6.90 -5.42
N ASP A 49 14.65 8.19 -5.14
CA ASP A 49 15.33 9.26 -5.87
C ASP A 49 16.84 9.26 -5.63
N HIS A 50 17.25 9.02 -4.38
CA HIS A 50 18.67 8.97 -4.03
C HIS A 50 19.38 7.77 -4.65
N LEU A 51 18.79 6.59 -4.57
CA LEU A 51 19.33 5.36 -5.12
C LEU A 51 19.45 5.41 -6.65
N ARG A 52 18.46 5.99 -7.31
CA ARG A 52 18.47 6.16 -8.77
C ARG A 52 19.63 7.02 -9.26
N LYS A 53 20.06 8.05 -8.49
CA LYS A 53 21.25 8.84 -8.80
C LYS A 53 22.54 8.03 -8.77
N LEU A 54 22.55 6.92 -8.06
CA LEU A 54 23.67 5.98 -8.00
C LEU A 54 23.55 4.86 -9.05
N GLY A 55 22.59 4.96 -9.97
CA GLY A 55 22.35 3.96 -11.00
C GLY A 55 21.61 2.71 -10.51
N MET A 56 21.04 2.76 -9.29
CA MET A 56 20.29 1.64 -8.72
C MET A 56 18.79 1.78 -8.98
N GLY A 57 18.13 0.72 -9.42
CA GLY A 57 16.66 0.62 -9.45
C GLY A 57 16.09 0.45 -8.04
N CYS A 58 14.91 1.00 -7.82
CA CYS A 58 14.20 0.86 -6.56
C CYS A 58 12.74 0.48 -6.86
N TRP A 59 12.38 -0.74 -6.55
CA TRP A 59 11.10 -1.33 -6.91
C TRP A 59 10.18 -1.42 -5.71
N LEU A 60 8.92 -1.08 -5.91
CA LEU A 60 7.88 -1.26 -4.93
C LEU A 60 7.22 -2.62 -5.11
N VAL A 61 7.17 -3.37 -4.02
CA VAL A 61 6.35 -4.58 -3.88
C VAL A 61 5.55 -4.45 -2.59
N GLY A 62 4.24 -4.46 -2.69
CA GLY A 62 3.32 -4.36 -1.56
C GLY A 62 2.90 -2.92 -1.23
N LYS A 63 2.83 -2.57 0.06
CA LYS A 63 2.14 -1.37 0.53
C LYS A 63 3.01 -0.13 0.64
N THR A 64 2.56 1.00 0.09
CA THR A 64 3.09 2.34 0.40
C THR A 64 2.19 3.16 1.32
N HIS A 65 0.89 2.99 1.23
CA HIS A 65 -0.10 3.83 1.88
C HIS A 65 0.13 5.33 1.60
N MET A 66 0.65 5.63 0.43
CA MET A 66 0.87 6.99 -0.02
C MET A 66 -0.36 7.51 -0.75
N LYS A 67 -0.70 8.78 -0.46
CA LYS A 67 -1.61 9.55 -1.30
C LYS A 67 -0.80 10.43 -2.22
N ALA A 68 -1.12 10.45 -3.51
CA ALA A 68 -0.45 11.31 -4.47
C ALA A 68 -0.82 12.79 -4.23
N ASP A 69 0.17 13.68 -4.39
CA ASP A 69 -0.02 15.13 -4.38
C ASP A 69 -0.53 15.61 -5.74
N ALA A 70 -1.82 15.36 -6.01
CA ALA A 70 -2.45 15.68 -7.29
C ALA A 70 -2.33 17.17 -7.67
N GLU A 71 -2.48 18.06 -6.69
CA GLU A 71 -2.34 19.50 -6.90
C GLU A 71 -0.93 19.89 -7.32
N GLY A 72 0.08 19.41 -6.59
CA GLY A 72 1.48 19.68 -6.90
C GLY A 72 1.89 19.09 -8.26
N MET A 73 1.41 17.90 -8.59
CA MET A 73 1.65 17.28 -9.91
C MET A 73 1.02 18.10 -11.03
N ALA A 74 -0.23 18.53 -10.88
CA ALA A 74 -0.93 19.36 -11.88
C ALA A 74 -0.23 20.71 -12.09
N GLN A 75 0.23 21.37 -11.01
CA GLN A 75 0.97 22.63 -11.10
C GLN A 75 2.29 22.49 -11.88
N LEU A 76 2.92 21.33 -11.84
CA LEU A 76 4.16 21.03 -12.56
C LEU A 76 3.94 20.39 -13.92
N GLY A 77 2.69 20.18 -14.35
CA GLY A 77 2.37 19.50 -15.60
C GLY A 77 2.85 18.05 -15.65
N LEU A 78 2.86 17.37 -14.51
CA LEU A 78 3.23 15.96 -14.43
C LEU A 78 2.00 15.07 -14.67
N GLU A 79 2.03 14.36 -15.77
CA GLU A 79 0.96 13.39 -16.10
C GLU A 79 1.08 12.16 -15.20
N PRO A 80 -0.02 11.72 -14.55
CA PRO A 80 -0.01 10.62 -13.59
C PRO A 80 0.49 9.30 -14.16
N ASP A 81 0.19 9.01 -15.42
CA ASP A 81 0.55 7.79 -16.15
C ASP A 81 1.95 7.85 -16.79
N SER A 82 2.62 9.00 -16.70
CA SER A 82 4.02 9.09 -17.11
C SER A 82 4.93 8.38 -16.12
N VAL A 83 6.13 7.96 -16.58
CA VAL A 83 7.14 7.32 -15.72
C VAL A 83 7.50 8.22 -14.52
N ILE A 84 7.60 9.53 -14.75
CA ILE A 84 7.92 10.49 -13.67
C ILE A 84 6.71 10.66 -12.74
N GLY A 85 5.51 10.79 -13.30
CA GLY A 85 4.28 10.93 -12.52
C GLY A 85 4.02 9.71 -11.64
N ALA A 86 4.14 8.50 -12.17
CA ALA A 86 4.03 7.27 -11.41
C ALA A 86 5.04 7.22 -10.25
N ARG A 87 6.31 7.55 -10.50
CA ARG A 87 7.35 7.59 -9.46
C ARG A 87 7.06 8.63 -8.39
N VAL A 88 6.60 9.81 -8.77
CA VAL A 88 6.23 10.86 -7.81
C VAL A 88 5.06 10.44 -6.94
N SER A 89 4.07 9.79 -7.53
CA SER A 89 2.91 9.27 -6.78
C SER A 89 3.21 8.06 -5.92
N GLU A 90 4.34 7.37 -6.15
CA GLU A 90 4.74 6.15 -5.46
C GLU A 90 6.06 6.30 -4.69
N CYS A 91 6.28 7.42 -4.05
CA CYS A 91 7.46 7.68 -3.19
C CYS A 91 8.81 7.48 -3.88
N GLY A 92 8.90 7.74 -5.18
CA GLY A 92 10.13 7.58 -5.96
C GLY A 92 10.43 6.15 -6.40
N PHE A 93 9.52 5.21 -6.17
CA PHE A 93 9.68 3.83 -6.59
C PHE A 93 9.18 3.59 -8.01
N ASP A 94 9.77 2.61 -8.67
CA ASP A 94 9.17 1.95 -9.83
C ASP A 94 8.22 0.87 -9.30
N VAL A 95 6.96 0.92 -9.68
CA VAL A 95 5.97 -0.02 -9.17
C VAL A 95 6.08 -1.35 -9.90
N PHE A 96 6.41 -2.40 -9.15
CA PHE A 96 6.26 -3.77 -9.62
C PHE A 96 4.87 -4.28 -9.29
N GLU A 97 4.46 -4.10 -8.03
CA GLU A 97 3.13 -4.45 -7.54
C GLU A 97 2.85 -3.64 -6.28
N ARG A 98 1.75 -2.89 -6.29
CA ARG A 98 1.27 -2.19 -5.10
C ARG A 98 0.00 -2.86 -4.59
N ASP A 99 0.01 -3.23 -3.33
CA ASP A 99 -1.16 -3.70 -2.59
C ASP A 99 -1.23 -2.99 -1.24
N ASP A 100 -2.18 -2.08 -1.10
CA ASP A 100 -2.45 -1.37 0.15
C ASP A 100 -3.50 -2.10 1.03
N GLY A 101 -3.92 -3.30 0.63
CA GLY A 101 -4.92 -4.11 1.33
C GLY A 101 -6.32 -3.53 1.17
N MET A 102 -7.12 -3.59 2.13
CA MET A 102 -8.50 -3.16 2.44
C MET A 102 -9.31 -2.34 1.41
N ARG A 103 -8.84 -2.12 0.18
CA ARG A 103 -9.57 -1.37 -0.84
C ARG A 103 -9.93 -2.25 -2.03
N PRO A 104 -11.23 -2.39 -2.32
CA PRO A 104 -11.69 -3.19 -3.46
C PRO A 104 -11.31 -2.56 -4.81
N GLU A 105 -11.01 -1.26 -4.86
CA GLU A 105 -10.72 -0.51 -6.07
C GLU A 105 -9.22 -0.43 -6.41
N GLY A 106 -8.38 -1.20 -5.74
CA GLY A 106 -6.93 -1.16 -5.96
C GLY A 106 -6.19 -0.05 -5.22
N PRO A 107 -4.97 0.31 -5.64
CA PRO A 107 -4.10 1.24 -4.92
C PRO A 107 -4.67 2.66 -4.83
N ASP A 108 -4.45 3.31 -3.66
CA ASP A 108 -4.86 4.70 -3.41
C ASP A 108 -3.80 5.69 -3.89
N GLY A 109 -3.62 5.76 -5.20
CA GLY A 109 -2.67 6.65 -5.86
C GLY A 109 -3.08 6.89 -7.30
N PHE A 110 -2.20 7.50 -8.07
CA PHE A 110 -2.41 7.64 -9.51
C PHE A 110 -1.96 6.43 -10.32
N TYR A 111 -1.16 5.57 -9.72
CA TYR A 111 -0.83 4.31 -10.37
C TYR A 111 -2.07 3.41 -10.33
N ASP A 112 -2.60 3.13 -11.50
CA ASP A 112 -3.73 2.24 -11.72
C ASP A 112 -3.23 1.01 -12.48
N ASP A 113 -3.32 -0.14 -11.86
CA ASP A 113 -3.04 -1.45 -12.47
C ASP A 113 -4.29 -2.10 -13.08
N GLY A 114 -5.34 -1.31 -13.31
CA GLY A 114 -6.63 -1.78 -13.78
C GLY A 114 -7.54 -2.28 -12.65
N GLY A 115 -7.24 -1.90 -11.41
CA GLY A 115 -8.03 -2.28 -10.23
C GLY A 115 -7.87 -3.74 -9.81
N ALA A 116 -6.98 -4.48 -10.46
CA ALA A 116 -6.73 -5.88 -10.13
C ALA A 116 -5.58 -5.98 -9.12
N LEU A 117 -5.91 -6.36 -7.90
CA LEU A 117 -4.88 -6.80 -6.95
C LEU A 117 -4.30 -8.13 -7.45
N LYS A 118 -2.98 -8.23 -7.55
CA LYS A 118 -2.31 -9.49 -7.95
C LYS A 118 -2.64 -10.64 -7.01
N TYR A 119 -2.83 -10.33 -5.76
CA TYR A 119 -3.28 -11.32 -4.79
C TYR A 119 -4.70 -11.84 -5.10
N ASN A 120 -5.59 -11.00 -5.62
CA ASN A 120 -6.90 -11.47 -6.12
C ASN A 120 -6.77 -12.40 -7.33
N GLU A 121 -5.83 -12.15 -8.24
CA GLU A 121 -5.53 -13.07 -9.35
C GLU A 121 -5.06 -14.42 -8.81
N TYR A 122 -4.09 -14.39 -7.89
CA TYR A 122 -3.59 -15.59 -7.21
C TYR A 122 -4.72 -16.39 -6.52
N LEU A 123 -5.60 -15.71 -5.79
CA LEU A 123 -6.72 -16.37 -5.12
C LEU A 123 -7.71 -17.00 -6.12
N ARG A 124 -7.99 -16.34 -7.25
CA ARG A 124 -8.82 -16.92 -8.32
C ARG A 124 -8.17 -18.16 -8.93
N ASP A 125 -6.88 -18.14 -9.14
CA ASP A 125 -6.12 -19.31 -9.63
C ASP A 125 -6.16 -20.48 -8.64
N LYS A 126 -6.30 -20.19 -7.36
CA LYS A 126 -6.51 -21.18 -6.31
C LYS A 126 -7.96 -21.66 -6.17
N GLY A 127 -8.89 -21.05 -6.91
CA GLY A 127 -10.31 -21.44 -6.92
C GLY A 127 -11.18 -20.67 -5.92
N TYR A 128 -10.70 -19.59 -5.32
CA TYR A 128 -11.52 -18.72 -4.50
C TYR A 128 -12.42 -17.86 -5.40
N GLU A 129 -13.72 -17.93 -5.18
CA GLU A 129 -14.73 -17.22 -5.96
C GLU A 129 -15.01 -15.82 -5.38
N GLY A 130 -15.66 -14.98 -6.20
CA GLY A 130 -16.13 -13.65 -5.83
C GLY A 130 -15.54 -12.55 -6.70
N ASP A 131 -16.18 -11.38 -6.71
CA ASP A 131 -15.71 -10.20 -7.43
C ASP A 131 -14.39 -9.69 -6.85
N ASN A 132 -14.25 -9.77 -5.54
CA ASN A 132 -13.04 -9.47 -4.80
C ASN A 132 -12.68 -10.62 -3.85
N PRO A 133 -12.00 -11.67 -4.31
CA PRO A 133 -11.69 -12.84 -3.51
C PRO A 133 -10.96 -12.54 -2.20
N TRP A 134 -10.08 -11.54 -2.19
CA TRP A 134 -9.42 -11.09 -0.97
C TRP A 134 -10.42 -10.57 0.07
N HIS A 135 -11.33 -9.71 -0.34
CA HIS A 135 -12.37 -9.19 0.55
C HIS A 135 -13.31 -10.32 1.00
N ASP A 136 -13.75 -11.15 0.08
CA ASP A 136 -14.81 -12.11 0.32
C ASP A 136 -14.35 -13.32 1.15
N ASN A 137 -13.06 -13.69 1.05
CA ASN A 137 -12.54 -14.90 1.66
C ASN A 137 -11.46 -14.66 2.73
N ALA A 138 -10.58 -13.65 2.54
CA ALA A 138 -9.41 -13.46 3.39
C ALA A 138 -9.59 -12.37 4.44
N ASN A 139 -10.16 -11.22 4.06
CA ASN A 139 -10.21 -10.04 4.92
C ASN A 139 -11.56 -9.80 5.62
N SER A 140 -12.62 -10.46 5.19
CA SER A 140 -13.94 -10.22 5.76
C SER A 140 -14.27 -11.15 6.90
N ALA A 141 -14.93 -10.61 7.93
CA ALA A 141 -15.62 -11.39 8.93
C ALA A 141 -16.92 -12.00 8.37
N ASN A 142 -17.41 -13.04 9.02
CA ASN A 142 -18.70 -13.64 8.71
C ASN A 142 -19.60 -13.61 9.96
N ASP A 143 -20.90 -13.43 9.76
CA ASP A 143 -21.89 -13.62 10.81
C ASP A 143 -22.23 -15.12 11.00
N GLY A 144 -22.99 -15.43 12.03
CA GLY A 144 -23.39 -16.81 12.34
C GLY A 144 -24.24 -17.48 11.24
N ALA A 145 -24.84 -16.70 10.33
CA ALA A 145 -25.58 -17.17 9.16
C ALA A 145 -24.68 -17.39 7.93
N GLY A 146 -23.39 -16.95 8.00
CA GLY A 146 -22.43 -17.07 6.92
C GLY A 146 -22.44 -15.91 5.94
N ASN A 147 -23.14 -14.80 6.25
CA ASN A 147 -23.05 -13.60 5.43
C ASN A 147 -21.71 -12.90 5.65
N VAL A 148 -21.11 -12.44 4.56
CA VAL A 148 -19.87 -11.67 4.60
C VAL A 148 -20.16 -10.28 5.20
N LEU A 149 -19.40 -9.91 6.22
CA LEU A 149 -19.43 -8.60 6.86
C LEU A 149 -18.40 -7.67 6.25
N SER A 150 -18.42 -6.41 6.66
CA SER A 150 -17.41 -5.44 6.23
C SER A 150 -16.00 -5.83 6.71
N GLY A 151 -14.97 -5.63 5.89
CA GLY A 151 -13.56 -5.74 6.31
C GLY A 151 -13.15 -4.72 7.39
N TRP A 152 -14.03 -3.76 7.73
CA TRP A 152 -13.91 -2.84 8.86
C TRP A 152 -14.64 -3.32 10.12
N PHE A 153 -15.13 -4.56 10.11
CA PHE A 153 -15.79 -5.14 11.26
C PHE A 153 -14.79 -5.28 12.41
N MET A 154 -15.11 -4.67 13.54
CA MET A 154 -14.19 -4.54 14.69
C MET A 154 -14.52 -5.48 15.85
N GLU A 155 -15.50 -6.35 15.66
CA GLU A 155 -15.89 -7.37 16.64
C GLU A 155 -15.37 -8.75 16.22
N ASN A 156 -15.54 -9.75 17.07
CA ASN A 156 -15.15 -11.11 16.73
C ASN A 156 -16.06 -11.65 15.60
N SER A 157 -15.45 -12.28 14.61
CA SER A 157 -16.19 -13.04 13.61
C SER A 157 -16.74 -14.32 14.23
N ASP A 158 -17.98 -14.68 13.88
CA ASP A 158 -18.60 -15.96 14.29
C ASP A 158 -18.00 -17.17 13.57
N LYS A 159 -17.30 -16.93 12.48
CA LYS A 159 -16.61 -17.96 11.69
C LYS A 159 -15.21 -17.51 11.31
N PRO A 160 -14.26 -18.46 11.12
CA PRO A 160 -12.96 -18.13 10.56
C PRO A 160 -13.09 -17.61 9.12
N ALA A 161 -12.06 -16.95 8.63
CA ALA A 161 -11.94 -16.60 7.22
C ALA A 161 -12.01 -17.87 6.34
N ASN A 162 -12.57 -17.73 5.15
CA ASN A 162 -12.73 -18.83 4.19
C ASN A 162 -11.49 -19.01 3.33
N ILE A 163 -10.31 -18.99 3.94
CA ILE A 163 -9.02 -19.14 3.27
C ILE A 163 -8.15 -20.08 4.10
N ILE A 164 -7.38 -20.93 3.44
CA ILE A 164 -6.39 -21.75 4.12
C ILE A 164 -5.13 -20.94 4.43
N GLU A 165 -4.40 -21.33 5.48
CA GLU A 165 -3.22 -20.60 5.96
C GLU A 165 -2.16 -20.41 4.88
N ASP A 166 -1.90 -21.45 4.07
CA ASP A 166 -0.89 -21.43 3.00
C ASP A 166 -1.22 -20.44 1.86
N ASP A 167 -2.47 -20.07 1.70
CA ASP A 167 -2.91 -19.11 0.68
C ASP A 167 -3.11 -17.71 1.26
N SER A 168 -2.91 -17.53 2.56
CA SER A 168 -3.00 -16.23 3.25
C SER A 168 -1.78 -15.35 2.91
N GLU A 169 -1.99 -14.03 2.86
CA GLU A 169 -0.92 -13.04 2.68
C GLU A 169 0.17 -13.12 3.75
N THR A 170 -0.20 -13.56 4.93
CA THR A 170 0.71 -13.75 6.07
C THR A 170 0.58 -15.17 6.58
N PRO A 171 1.43 -16.07 6.11
CA PRO A 171 1.52 -17.42 6.66
C PRO A 171 2.04 -17.44 8.08
#